data_a9591b00d7435b194183ee921c30bbf8
#
_entry.id   a9591b00d7435b194183ee921c30bbf8
#
_cell.length_a   1.000
_cell.length_b   1.000
_cell.length_c   1.000
_cell.angle_alpha   90.00
_cell.angle_beta   90.00
_cell.angle_gamma   90.00
#
_symmetry.space_group_name_H-M   'P 1'
#
loop_
_entity.id
_entity.type
_entity.pdbx_description
1 polymer ?
#
loop_
_entity_poly.entity_id
_entity_poly.type
_entity_poly.pdbx_seq_one_letter_code
_entity_poly.pdbx_strand_id
1 'polypeptide(L)'
;MNSTKKNTEYLSLKGARMHNLKGINVDIPKKKFVVITGVSGSGKSSLAFDTIYAEGQRRYVESLSSYARQFLERIEKPKVDKISGLSPAIALEQKISSSNPRSTVGTKTEIYDYIKILFSRFGKTYSPISGKEVKKNKVSCCEIFSFPHFKCKRTPCK
;
A
#
# COMPACT_ATOMS: atom_id res chain seq x y z
N MET A 1 0.73 -41.27 -30.09
CA MET A 1 0.28 -39.88 -30.16
C MET A 1 1.18 -39.04 -29.28
N ASN A 2 2.24 -38.48 -29.87
CA ASN A 2 3.23 -37.68 -29.14
C ASN A 2 2.71 -36.26 -28.96
N SER A 3 2.21 -35.91 -27.79
CA SER A 3 1.99 -34.53 -27.42
C SER A 3 3.35 -33.91 -27.05
N THR A 4 4.01 -33.35 -28.03
CA THR A 4 5.19 -32.52 -27.91
C THR A 4 4.89 -31.42 -26.86
N LYS A 5 5.47 -31.51 -25.66
CA LYS A 5 5.56 -30.39 -24.73
C LYS A 5 6.33 -29.28 -25.44
N LYS A 6 5.62 -28.39 -26.14
CA LYS A 6 6.17 -27.12 -26.60
C LYS A 6 6.62 -26.37 -25.35
N ASN A 7 7.93 -26.42 -25.12
CA ASN A 7 8.59 -25.55 -24.13
C ASN A 7 8.32 -24.12 -24.62
N THR A 8 7.27 -23.50 -24.10
CA THR A 8 6.81 -22.20 -24.60
C THR A 8 7.81 -21.16 -24.11
N GLU A 9 8.73 -20.80 -24.99
CA GLU A 9 9.69 -19.70 -24.79
C GLU A 9 9.01 -18.33 -24.73
N TYR A 10 7.72 -18.28 -25.01
CA TYR A 10 6.90 -17.09 -25.06
C TYR A 10 5.74 -17.18 -24.07
N LEU A 11 5.42 -16.05 -23.47
CA LEU A 11 4.14 -15.79 -22.82
C LEU A 11 3.18 -15.31 -23.92
N SER A 12 2.18 -16.10 -24.25
CA SER A 12 1.20 -15.75 -25.28
C SER A 12 -0.10 -15.28 -24.64
N LEU A 13 -0.49 -14.08 -24.99
CA LEU A 13 -1.72 -13.42 -24.57
C LEU A 13 -2.64 -13.25 -25.77
N LYS A 14 -3.90 -13.67 -25.65
CA LYS A 14 -4.91 -13.52 -26.70
C LYS A 14 -6.16 -12.85 -26.18
N GLY A 15 -6.64 -11.85 -26.89
CA GLY A 15 -7.90 -11.18 -26.63
C GLY A 15 -7.94 -10.40 -25.31
N ALA A 16 -6.90 -9.67 -24.96
CA ALA A 16 -6.90 -8.85 -23.75
C ALA A 16 -7.83 -7.63 -23.89
N ARG A 17 -8.82 -7.53 -22.98
CA ARG A 17 -9.86 -6.49 -23.00
C ARG A 17 -10.01 -5.76 -21.65
N MET A 18 -8.94 -5.69 -20.86
CA MET A 18 -8.97 -4.94 -19.61
C MET A 18 -8.89 -3.43 -19.86
N HIS A 19 -9.72 -2.68 -19.16
CA HIS A 19 -9.81 -1.21 -19.28
C HIS A 19 -9.84 -0.72 -20.73
N ASN A 20 -8.77 -0.07 -21.19
CA ASN A 20 -8.68 0.54 -22.52
C ASN A 20 -8.15 -0.41 -23.62
N LEU A 21 -7.88 -1.69 -23.28
CA LEU A 21 -7.40 -2.68 -24.24
C LEU A 21 -8.54 -3.19 -25.14
N LYS A 22 -8.31 -3.18 -26.45
CA LYS A 22 -9.31 -3.51 -27.48
C LYS A 22 -9.15 -4.93 -28.05
N GLY A 23 -8.92 -5.92 -27.18
CA GLY A 23 -8.78 -7.31 -27.62
C GLY A 23 -7.42 -7.59 -28.27
N ILE A 24 -6.35 -7.11 -27.69
CA ILE A 24 -5.00 -7.25 -28.24
C ILE A 24 -4.44 -8.66 -28.04
N ASN A 25 -3.62 -9.09 -29.02
CA ASN A 25 -2.85 -10.32 -28.99
C ASN A 25 -1.37 -9.97 -28.94
N VAL A 26 -0.64 -10.54 -27.97
CA VAL A 26 0.79 -10.24 -27.78
C VAL A 26 1.53 -11.51 -27.35
N ASP A 27 2.68 -11.74 -27.97
CA ASP A 27 3.63 -12.79 -27.57
C ASP A 27 4.88 -12.13 -26.97
N ILE A 28 5.13 -12.38 -25.70
CA ILE A 28 6.23 -11.80 -24.93
C ILE A 28 7.29 -12.86 -24.71
N PRO A 29 8.55 -12.67 -25.14
CA PRO A 29 9.62 -13.63 -24.94
C PRO A 29 9.95 -13.76 -23.44
N LYS A 30 10.11 -15.00 -22.98
CA LYS A 30 10.55 -15.31 -21.62
C LYS A 30 12.06 -15.12 -21.46
N LYS A 31 12.49 -14.92 -20.23
CA LYS A 31 13.92 -14.78 -19.86
C LYS A 31 14.66 -13.65 -20.62
N LYS A 32 13.93 -12.65 -21.05
CA LYS A 32 14.47 -11.45 -21.69
C LYS A 32 13.93 -10.20 -20.99
N PHE A 33 14.69 -9.12 -21.08
CA PHE A 33 14.24 -7.81 -20.67
C PHE A 33 13.28 -7.25 -21.73
N VAL A 34 12.05 -6.93 -21.33
CA VAL A 34 11.01 -6.43 -22.24
C VAL A 34 10.53 -5.08 -21.74
N VAL A 35 10.47 -4.09 -22.60
CA VAL A 35 9.99 -2.75 -22.30
C VAL A 35 8.67 -2.49 -23.00
N ILE A 36 7.66 -2.06 -22.25
CA ILE A 36 6.35 -1.66 -22.78
C ILE A 36 6.29 -0.14 -22.80
N THR A 37 6.23 0.45 -24.00
CA THR A 37 6.21 1.91 -24.21
C THR A 37 4.93 2.35 -24.89
N GLY A 38 4.64 3.64 -24.83
CA GLY A 38 3.47 4.23 -25.48
C GLY A 38 3.00 5.50 -24.76
N VAL A 39 2.04 6.19 -25.34
CA VAL A 39 1.44 7.40 -24.78
C VAL A 39 0.68 7.12 -23.48
N SER A 40 0.47 8.15 -22.66
CA SER A 40 -0.34 8.03 -21.45
C SER A 40 -1.76 7.55 -21.79
N GLY A 41 -2.33 6.66 -20.98
CA GLY A 41 -3.67 6.10 -21.23
C GLY A 41 -3.75 4.99 -22.29
N SER A 42 -2.65 4.60 -22.94
CA SER A 42 -2.66 3.55 -23.99
C SER A 42 -2.85 2.12 -23.46
N GLY A 43 -2.96 1.91 -22.16
CA GLY A 43 -3.19 0.60 -21.55
C GLY A 43 -1.94 -0.19 -21.16
N LYS A 44 -0.75 0.46 -21.10
CA LYS A 44 0.51 -0.20 -20.70
C LYS A 44 0.42 -0.86 -19.32
N SER A 45 -0.04 -0.10 -18.35
CA SER A 45 -0.21 -0.60 -16.97
C SER A 45 -1.31 -1.65 -16.90
N SER A 46 -2.40 -1.48 -17.63
CA SER A 46 -3.49 -2.46 -17.72
C SER A 46 -3.03 -3.78 -18.32
N LEU A 47 -2.12 -3.75 -19.29
CA LEU A 47 -1.54 -4.96 -19.85
C LEU A 47 -0.62 -5.65 -18.84
N ALA A 48 0.31 -4.90 -18.23
CA ALA A 48 1.33 -5.47 -17.34
C ALA A 48 0.74 -5.91 -15.99
N PHE A 49 0.02 -5.04 -15.31
CA PHE A 49 -0.46 -5.27 -13.94
C PHE A 49 -1.86 -5.90 -13.92
N ASP A 50 -2.84 -5.28 -14.57
CA ASP A 50 -4.24 -5.71 -14.46
C ASP A 50 -4.54 -6.97 -15.29
N THR A 51 -3.65 -7.33 -16.23
CA THR A 51 -3.82 -8.51 -17.07
C THR A 51 -2.81 -9.60 -16.74
N ILE A 52 -1.52 -9.38 -17.02
CA ILE A 52 -0.48 -10.43 -16.89
C ILE A 52 -0.22 -10.76 -15.43
N TYR A 53 0.06 -9.74 -14.62
CA TYR A 53 0.36 -9.94 -13.20
C TYR A 53 -0.85 -10.46 -12.43
N ALA A 54 -2.04 -9.88 -12.62
CA ALA A 54 -3.26 -10.32 -11.96
C ALA A 54 -3.59 -11.79 -12.24
N GLU A 55 -3.45 -12.25 -13.51
CA GLU A 55 -3.66 -13.67 -13.84
C GLU A 55 -2.56 -14.57 -13.25
N GLY A 56 -1.32 -14.09 -13.19
CA GLY A 56 -0.22 -14.80 -12.55
C GLY A 56 -0.45 -15.03 -11.07
N GLN A 57 -0.85 -14.00 -10.36
CA GLN A 57 -1.21 -14.05 -8.95
C GLN A 57 -2.44 -14.93 -8.72
N ARG A 58 -3.47 -14.78 -9.53
CA ARG A 58 -4.68 -15.61 -9.41
C ARG A 58 -4.35 -17.10 -9.50
N ARG A 59 -3.57 -17.52 -10.50
CA ARG A 59 -3.14 -18.93 -10.64
C ARG A 59 -2.25 -19.40 -9.50
N TYR A 60 -1.40 -18.53 -8.98
CA TYR A 60 -0.57 -18.84 -7.83
C TYR A 60 -1.45 -19.08 -6.59
N VAL A 61 -2.38 -18.18 -6.31
CA VAL A 61 -3.33 -18.31 -5.20
C VAL A 61 -4.20 -19.58 -5.34
N GLU A 62 -4.65 -19.91 -6.54
CA GLU A 62 -5.41 -21.15 -6.81
C GLU A 62 -4.59 -22.42 -6.53
N SER A 63 -3.27 -22.37 -6.66
CA SER A 63 -2.40 -23.51 -6.34
C SER A 63 -2.19 -23.73 -4.85
N LEU A 64 -2.56 -22.77 -3.99
CA LEU A 64 -2.43 -22.87 -2.54
C LEU A 64 -3.54 -23.72 -1.92
N SER A 65 -3.32 -24.16 -0.68
CA SER A 65 -4.32 -24.90 0.08
C SER A 65 -5.61 -24.08 0.31
N SER A 66 -6.74 -24.74 0.53
CA SER A 66 -8.02 -24.08 0.80
C SER A 66 -7.95 -23.16 2.02
N TYR A 67 -7.20 -23.58 3.04
CA TYR A 67 -6.97 -22.77 4.24
C TYR A 67 -6.21 -21.47 3.92
N ALA A 68 -5.11 -21.57 3.20
CA ALA A 68 -4.30 -20.37 2.82
C ALA A 68 -5.10 -19.38 1.95
N ARG A 69 -5.98 -19.88 1.09
CA ARG A 69 -6.85 -19.05 0.23
C ARG A 69 -7.87 -18.19 1.01
N GLN A 70 -8.25 -18.57 2.21
CA GLN A 70 -9.19 -17.80 3.04
C GLN A 70 -8.59 -16.48 3.55
N PHE A 71 -7.27 -16.41 3.67
CA PHE A 71 -6.57 -15.20 4.16
C PHE A 71 -6.10 -14.26 3.05
N LEU A 72 -6.23 -14.68 1.79
CA LEU A 72 -5.81 -13.89 0.65
C LEU A 72 -7.00 -13.23 -0.03
N GLU A 73 -6.81 -11.99 -0.45
CA GLU A 73 -7.83 -11.27 -1.20
C GLU A 73 -8.18 -12.00 -2.51
N ARG A 74 -9.46 -12.00 -2.83
CA ARG A 74 -9.96 -12.62 -4.06
C ARG A 74 -9.59 -11.75 -5.25
N ILE A 75 -8.67 -12.23 -6.08
CA ILE A 75 -8.28 -11.55 -7.32
C ILE A 75 -9.29 -11.90 -8.41
N GLU A 76 -9.91 -10.89 -8.98
CA GLU A 76 -10.83 -11.07 -10.11
C GLU A 76 -10.10 -11.59 -11.35
N LYS A 77 -10.79 -12.45 -12.10
CA LYS A 77 -10.25 -12.97 -13.36
C LYS A 77 -10.19 -11.84 -14.40
N PRO A 78 -9.02 -11.55 -14.98
CA PRO A 78 -8.92 -10.53 -16.00
C PRO A 78 -9.70 -10.92 -17.26
N LYS A 79 -10.22 -9.93 -17.99
CA LYS A 79 -10.98 -10.12 -19.24
C LYS A 79 -10.04 -10.45 -20.39
N VAL A 80 -9.70 -11.73 -20.51
CA VAL A 80 -8.78 -12.27 -21.52
C VAL A 80 -9.30 -13.58 -22.05
N ASP A 81 -9.18 -13.82 -23.36
CA ASP A 81 -9.64 -15.06 -23.96
C ASP A 81 -8.72 -16.23 -23.59
N LYS A 82 -7.40 -16.04 -23.69
CA LYS A 82 -6.41 -17.08 -23.35
C LYS A 82 -5.07 -16.48 -22.94
N ILE A 83 -4.50 -17.01 -21.86
CA ILE A 83 -3.10 -16.76 -21.47
C ILE A 83 -2.39 -18.11 -21.34
N SER A 84 -1.26 -18.28 -22.02
CA SER A 84 -0.41 -19.46 -21.96
C SER A 84 1.04 -19.09 -21.68
N GLY A 85 1.75 -19.98 -21.02
CA GLY A 85 3.15 -19.78 -20.71
C GLY A 85 3.42 -18.86 -19.51
N LEU A 86 2.40 -18.55 -18.72
CA LEU A 86 2.54 -17.69 -17.53
C LEU A 86 3.32 -18.42 -16.42
N SER A 87 4.28 -17.73 -15.82
CA SER A 87 5.02 -18.15 -14.63
C SER A 87 4.56 -17.32 -13.42
N PRO A 88 4.82 -17.75 -12.17
CA PRO A 88 4.62 -16.91 -11.01
C PRO A 88 5.28 -15.55 -11.21
N ALA A 89 4.57 -14.48 -10.91
CA ALA A 89 5.02 -13.12 -11.18
C ALA A 89 5.10 -12.29 -9.90
N ILE A 90 6.07 -11.38 -9.85
CA ILE A 90 6.20 -10.35 -8.82
C ILE A 90 6.06 -9.00 -9.52
N ALA A 91 5.26 -8.11 -8.96
CA ALA A 91 5.13 -6.75 -9.47
C ALA A 91 5.68 -5.75 -8.44
N LEU A 92 6.40 -4.76 -8.94
CA LEU A 92 6.81 -3.59 -8.19
C LEU A 92 6.04 -2.39 -8.77
N GLU A 93 5.05 -1.94 -8.04
CA GLU A 93 4.25 -0.79 -8.46
C GLU A 93 4.80 0.50 -7.85
N GLN A 94 4.76 1.56 -8.63
CA GLN A 94 5.12 2.90 -8.18
C GLN A 94 4.04 3.53 -7.28
N LYS A 95 2.85 2.93 -7.21
CA LYS A 95 1.77 3.42 -6.36
C LYS A 95 2.10 3.19 -4.88
N ILE A 96 2.31 4.28 -4.18
CA ILE A 96 2.29 4.29 -2.71
C ILE A 96 0.80 4.25 -2.32
N SER A 97 0.19 3.08 -2.38
CA SER A 97 -1.11 2.87 -1.77
C SER A 97 -0.91 2.74 -0.27
N SER A 98 -0.84 3.87 0.43
CA SER A 98 -1.04 3.81 1.86
C SER A 98 -2.52 3.53 2.09
N SER A 99 -2.86 2.31 2.42
CA SER A 99 -4.21 1.91 2.84
C SER A 99 -4.67 2.70 4.09
N ASN A 100 -3.73 3.34 4.77
CA ASN A 100 -3.98 4.19 5.92
C ASN A 100 -3.43 5.60 5.66
N PRO A 101 -4.29 6.64 5.51
CA PRO A 101 -3.86 8.02 5.25
C PRO A 101 -3.03 8.64 6.40
N ARG A 102 -3.08 8.05 7.60
CA ARG A 102 -2.27 8.47 8.75
C ARG A 102 -0.90 7.80 8.83
N SER A 103 -0.61 6.87 7.93
CA SER A 103 0.65 6.13 7.91
C SER A 103 1.72 6.95 7.18
N THR A 104 2.67 7.48 7.94
CA THR A 104 3.85 8.19 7.42
C THR A 104 5.08 7.29 7.48
N VAL A 105 6.16 7.68 6.77
CA VAL A 105 7.45 6.98 6.85
C VAL A 105 7.94 6.88 8.29
N GLY A 106 7.81 7.97 9.06
CA GLY A 106 8.23 8.00 10.47
C GLY A 106 7.53 6.98 11.35
N THR A 107 6.20 6.77 11.14
CA THR A 107 5.43 5.78 11.92
C THR A 107 5.68 4.34 11.47
N LYS A 108 6.00 4.11 10.19
CA LYS A 108 6.30 2.77 9.67
C LYS A 108 7.70 2.28 10.01
N THR A 109 8.64 3.19 10.18
CA THR A 109 10.06 2.87 10.45
C THR A 109 10.45 2.97 11.93
N GLU A 110 9.47 3.20 12.82
CA GLU A 110 9.69 3.40 14.28
C GLU A 110 10.52 4.65 14.63
N ILE A 111 11.02 5.39 13.64
CA ILE A 111 11.78 6.64 13.83
C ILE A 111 10.98 7.65 14.66
N TYR A 112 9.65 7.63 14.50
CA TYR A 112 8.75 8.53 15.23
C TYR A 112 8.90 8.38 16.76
N ASP A 113 9.09 7.18 17.28
CA ASP A 113 9.22 6.95 18.72
C ASP A 113 10.54 7.50 19.26
N TYR A 114 11.63 7.39 18.51
CA TYR A 114 12.90 8.02 18.85
C TYR A 114 12.81 9.54 18.83
N ILE A 115 12.19 10.11 17.81
CA ILE A 115 11.95 11.55 17.70
C ILE A 115 11.11 12.04 18.88
N LYS A 116 10.05 11.32 19.25
CA LYS A 116 9.19 11.65 20.38
C LYS A 116 9.95 11.70 21.69
N ILE A 117 10.84 10.75 21.95
CA ILE A 117 11.70 10.73 23.14
C ILE A 117 12.67 11.92 23.10
N LEU A 118 13.28 12.20 21.97
CA LEU A 118 14.18 13.32 21.78
C LEU A 118 13.49 14.65 22.10
N PHE A 119 12.34 14.89 21.50
CA PHE A 119 11.57 16.11 21.73
C PHE A 119 11.03 16.22 23.17
N SER A 120 10.70 15.12 23.81
CA SER A 120 10.25 15.14 25.22
C SER A 120 11.35 15.56 26.19
N ARG A 121 12.62 15.26 25.86
CA ARG A 121 13.76 15.57 26.72
C ARG A 121 14.42 16.91 26.42
N PHE A 122 14.53 17.26 25.15
CA PHE A 122 15.27 18.44 24.68
C PHE A 122 14.39 19.50 24.02
N GLY A 123 13.15 19.13 23.64
CA GLY A 123 12.26 20.03 22.93
C GLY A 123 11.71 21.15 23.83
N LYS A 124 11.61 22.35 23.25
CA LYS A 124 10.92 23.49 23.86
C LYS A 124 9.61 23.71 23.14
N THR A 125 8.52 23.82 23.89
CA THR A 125 7.19 24.03 23.33
C THR A 125 6.87 25.51 23.35
N TYR A 126 6.44 26.04 22.20
CA TYR A 126 6.02 27.43 22.06
C TYR A 126 4.51 27.47 21.73
N SER A 127 3.79 28.43 22.33
CA SER A 127 2.38 28.65 22.01
C SER A 127 2.25 29.23 20.61
N PRO A 128 1.41 28.67 19.72
CA PRO A 128 1.22 29.20 18.38
C PRO A 128 0.49 30.56 18.35
N ILE A 129 -0.21 30.92 19.45
CA ILE A 129 -0.97 32.17 19.54
C ILE A 129 -0.09 33.29 20.12
N SER A 130 0.66 33.02 21.20
CA SER A 130 1.42 34.04 21.93
C SER A 130 2.91 34.06 21.62
N GLY A 131 3.44 33.04 20.91
CA GLY A 131 4.88 32.86 20.65
C GLY A 131 5.73 32.62 21.91
N LYS A 132 5.13 32.54 23.11
CA LYS A 132 5.84 32.35 24.37
C LYS A 132 6.14 30.89 24.63
N GLU A 133 7.27 30.61 25.31
CA GLU A 133 7.62 29.27 25.77
C GLU A 133 6.63 28.77 26.80
N VAL A 134 6.04 27.59 26.56
CA VAL A 134 5.10 26.94 27.46
C VAL A 134 5.90 26.03 28.39
N LYS A 135 5.95 26.39 29.69
CA LYS A 135 6.58 25.58 30.74
C LYS A 135 5.51 24.76 31.46
N LYS A 136 5.90 23.56 31.88
CA LYS A 136 5.06 22.72 32.72
C LYS A 136 4.81 23.45 34.05
N ASN A 137 3.60 23.86 34.30
CA ASN A 137 3.24 24.41 35.60
C ASN A 137 3.33 23.30 36.65
N LYS A 138 4.13 23.50 37.67
CA LYS A 138 4.04 22.68 38.89
C LYS A 138 2.65 22.96 39.46
N VAL A 139 1.88 21.91 39.70
CA VAL A 139 0.57 22.01 40.36
C VAL A 139 0.85 22.31 41.84
N SER A 140 1.26 23.54 42.14
CA SER A 140 1.18 24.08 43.47
C SER A 140 0.06 25.11 43.45
N CYS A 141 -1.07 24.72 44.03
CA CYS A 141 -2.31 25.47 44.16
C CYS A 141 -3.06 25.81 42.84
N CYS A 142 -4.18 25.18 42.73
CA CYS A 142 -5.34 25.39 41.91
C CYS A 142 -5.55 26.83 41.38
N GLU A 143 -5.00 27.16 40.23
CA GLU A 143 -5.67 28.06 39.30
C GLU A 143 -6.36 27.20 38.26
N ILE A 144 -7.50 26.67 38.64
CA ILE A 144 -8.42 26.03 37.74
C ILE A 144 -9.07 27.15 36.92
N PHE A 145 -8.76 27.18 35.65
CA PHE A 145 -9.56 27.89 34.68
C PHE A 145 -11.03 27.53 34.94
N SER A 146 -11.81 28.53 35.35
CA SER A 146 -13.22 28.42 35.65
C SER A 146 -13.99 28.03 34.40
N PHE A 147 -14.22 26.75 34.21
CA PHE A 147 -15.40 26.29 33.49
C PHE A 147 -16.63 26.58 34.36
N PRO A 148 -17.72 27.19 33.84
CA PRO A 148 -18.81 27.74 34.62
C PRO A 148 -19.65 26.76 35.45
N HIS A 149 -19.30 25.49 35.51
CA HIS A 149 -20.09 24.46 36.19
C HIS A 149 -19.35 23.56 37.19
N PHE A 150 -18.08 23.83 37.55
CA PHE A 150 -17.39 23.06 38.59
C PHE A 150 -16.97 23.93 39.75
N LYS A 151 -17.74 23.89 40.86
CA LYS A 151 -17.35 24.45 42.15
C LYS A 151 -16.32 23.57 42.86
N CYS A 152 -15.06 23.95 42.84
CA CYS A 152 -14.03 23.28 43.63
C CYS A 152 -14.15 23.70 45.10
N LYS A 153 -14.42 22.74 46.00
CA LYS A 153 -14.33 22.97 47.47
C LYS A 153 -12.84 23.07 47.84
N ARG A 154 -12.45 24.22 48.40
CA ARG A 154 -11.11 24.46 48.95
C ARG A 154 -10.89 23.56 50.17
N THR A 155 -9.93 22.67 50.08
CA THR A 155 -9.27 22.11 51.25
C THR A 155 -7.89 22.77 51.38
N PRO A 156 -7.51 23.33 52.52
CA PRO A 156 -6.19 23.94 52.68
C PRO A 156 -5.12 22.87 52.72
N CYS A 157 -4.12 23.02 51.84
CA CYS A 157 -2.90 22.23 51.89
C CYS A 157 -2.09 22.68 53.14
N LYS A 158 -1.81 21.73 54.03
CA LYS A 158 -0.76 21.84 55.06
C LYS A 158 0.59 21.51 54.42
#